data_79a536744ebe4c2db57d001ad1eb0a46
#
_entry.id   79a536744ebe4c2db57d001ad1eb0a46
#
_cell.length_a   1.000
_cell.length_b   1.000
_cell.length_c   1.000
_cell.angle_alpha   90.00
_cell.angle_beta   90.00
_cell.angle_gamma   90.00
#
_symmetry.space_group_name_H-M   'P 1'
#
loop_
_entity.id
_entity.type
_entity.pdbx_description
1 polymer ?
#
loop_
_entity_poly.entity_id
_entity_poly.type
_entity_poly.pdbx_seq_one_letter_code
_entity_poly.pdbx_strand_id
1 'polypeptide(L)'
;PEVWSLYNTRVHKGEHMRVFPISNWTELDIWQYIGRERLAVPSIYFAHTRPVIVRANGPSEALMPVSSLVQPKAGETVVERSVRFRTVGDMTCTAPVESHATTIESIIAETAATRITERGATRMDDQTSDAAMELRKKEGYF
;
A
#
# COMPACT_ATOMS: atom_id res chain seq x y z
N PRO A 1 20.36 -12.43 9.78
CA PRO A 1 20.90 -11.72 10.94
C PRO A 1 20.33 -10.32 11.03
N GLU A 2 20.07 -9.86 12.26
CA GLU A 2 19.51 -8.56 12.51
C GLU A 2 20.52 -7.44 12.22
N VAL A 3 20.05 -6.38 11.59
CA VAL A 3 20.91 -5.27 11.12
C VAL A 3 21.73 -4.66 12.26
N TRP A 4 21.16 -4.51 13.43
CA TRP A 4 21.84 -4.00 14.63
C TRP A 4 22.92 -4.93 15.19
N SER A 5 22.93 -6.19 14.82
CA SER A 5 24.00 -7.13 15.15
C SER A 5 25.16 -7.08 14.18
N LEU A 6 24.96 -6.53 12.98
CA LEU A 6 25.96 -6.48 11.91
C LEU A 6 26.63 -5.13 11.76
N TYR A 7 25.90 -4.05 12.00
CA TYR A 7 26.36 -2.69 11.77
C TYR A 7 26.39 -1.87 13.04
N ASN A 8 27.47 -1.13 13.22
CA ASN A 8 27.47 -0.04 14.18
C ASN A 8 26.79 1.19 13.53
N THR A 9 26.22 2.05 14.35
CA THR A 9 25.56 3.29 13.89
C THR A 9 26.53 4.46 13.73
N ARG A 10 27.84 4.19 13.69
CA ARG A 10 28.86 5.23 13.57
C ARG A 10 28.92 5.75 12.14
N VAL A 11 28.72 7.04 11.98
CA VAL A 11 28.74 7.74 10.69
C VAL A 11 29.82 8.83 10.76
N HIS A 12 30.69 8.90 9.77
CA HIS A 12 31.72 9.94 9.66
C HIS A 12 31.16 11.19 8.98
N LYS A 13 31.89 12.29 9.09
CA LYS A 13 31.49 13.55 8.43
C LYS A 13 31.41 13.34 6.91
N GLY A 14 30.23 13.65 6.33
CA GLY A 14 29.95 13.48 4.91
C GLY A 14 29.34 12.13 4.52
N GLU A 15 29.24 11.19 5.46
CA GLU A 15 28.50 9.94 5.27
C GLU A 15 27.09 10.07 5.82
N HIS A 16 26.19 9.19 5.37
CA HIS A 16 24.86 9.04 5.91
C HIS A 16 24.44 7.57 5.95
N MET A 17 23.52 7.24 6.85
CA MET A 17 22.96 5.91 6.98
C MET A 17 21.48 5.96 6.70
N ARG A 18 20.99 5.03 5.89
CA ARG A 18 19.55 4.80 5.69
C ARG A 18 19.11 3.61 6.50
N VAL A 19 18.12 3.79 7.34
CA VAL A 19 17.59 2.75 8.23
C VAL A 19 16.16 2.43 7.82
N PHE A 20 15.86 1.15 7.64
CA PHE A 20 14.54 0.62 7.28
C PHE A 20 14.02 -0.28 8.41
N PRO A 21 13.55 0.28 9.52
CA PRO A 21 13.30 -0.47 10.75
C PRO A 21 12.18 -1.51 10.66
N ILE A 22 11.28 -1.36 9.68
CA ILE A 22 10.14 -2.28 9.45
C ILE A 22 10.27 -3.09 8.16
N SER A 23 11.47 -3.20 7.59
CA SER A 23 11.69 -3.85 6.28
C SER A 23 11.33 -5.34 6.26
N ASN A 24 11.37 -6.01 7.40
CA ASN A 24 11.00 -7.41 7.59
C ASN A 24 9.60 -7.62 8.20
N TRP A 25 8.83 -6.55 8.40
CA TRP A 25 7.47 -6.65 8.92
C TRP A 25 6.48 -6.94 7.80
N THR A 26 5.48 -7.76 8.11
CA THR A 26 4.31 -7.94 7.25
C THR A 26 3.30 -6.80 7.46
N GLU A 27 2.34 -6.68 6.55
CA GLU A 27 1.23 -5.73 6.72
C GLU A 27 0.48 -6.00 8.04
N LEU A 28 0.27 -7.26 8.36
CA LEU A 28 -0.41 -7.66 9.60
C LEU A 28 0.37 -7.23 10.85
N ASP A 29 1.70 -7.38 10.84
CA ASP A 29 2.55 -6.94 11.95
C ASP A 29 2.42 -5.43 12.19
N ILE A 30 2.37 -4.65 11.10
CA ILE A 30 2.20 -3.20 11.17
C ILE A 30 0.85 -2.83 11.80
N TRP A 31 -0.24 -3.44 11.36
CA TRP A 31 -1.56 -3.15 11.90
C TRP A 31 -1.71 -3.61 13.36
N GLN A 32 -1.15 -4.76 13.72
CA GLN A 32 -1.11 -5.23 15.11
C GLN A 32 -0.31 -4.28 16.00
N TYR A 33 0.82 -3.77 15.51
CA TYR A 33 1.62 -2.78 16.22
C TYR A 33 0.86 -1.46 16.43
N ILE A 34 0.22 -0.95 15.37
CA ILE A 34 -0.62 0.26 15.45
C ILE A 34 -1.72 0.09 16.51
N GLY A 35 -2.41 -1.05 16.51
CA GLY A 35 -3.46 -1.36 17.48
C GLY A 35 -2.94 -1.46 18.91
N ARG A 36 -1.84 -2.17 19.11
CA ARG A 36 -1.21 -2.35 20.42
C ARG A 36 -0.74 -1.05 21.04
N GLU A 37 -0.06 -0.23 20.24
CA GLU A 37 0.50 1.06 20.68
C GLU A 37 -0.54 2.21 20.61
N ARG A 38 -1.76 1.93 20.14
CA ARG A 38 -2.84 2.93 19.97
C ARG A 38 -2.42 4.15 19.16
N LEU A 39 -1.70 3.91 18.07
CA LEU A 39 -1.21 4.97 17.21
C LEU A 39 -2.36 5.57 16.40
N ALA A 40 -2.39 6.89 16.31
CA ALA A 40 -3.32 7.59 15.43
C ALA A 40 -2.86 7.45 13.97
N VAL A 41 -3.79 7.05 13.09
CA VAL A 41 -3.56 6.95 11.66
C VAL A 41 -4.56 7.82 10.90
N PRO A 42 -4.22 8.34 9.71
CA PRO A 42 -5.14 9.10 8.89
C PRO A 42 -6.41 8.34 8.53
N SER A 43 -7.54 9.05 8.46
CA SER A 43 -8.84 8.46 8.19
C SER A 43 -8.95 7.73 6.83
N ILE A 44 -8.08 8.06 5.88
CA ILE A 44 -8.03 7.44 4.55
C ILE A 44 -7.74 5.93 4.59
N TYR A 45 -7.12 5.44 5.68
CA TYR A 45 -6.87 4.02 5.89
C TYR A 45 -8.10 3.23 6.34
N PHE A 46 -9.15 3.91 6.79
CA PHE A 46 -10.42 3.29 7.17
C PHE A 46 -11.42 3.33 6.01
N ALA A 47 -12.35 2.37 6.01
CA ALA A 47 -13.37 2.31 4.97
C ALA A 47 -14.26 3.55 5.00
N HIS A 48 -14.47 4.13 3.81
CA HIS A 48 -15.34 5.27 3.56
C HIS A 48 -15.93 5.18 2.17
N THR A 49 -17.13 5.72 1.98
CA THR A 49 -17.79 5.77 0.68
C THR A 49 -17.23 6.92 -0.14
N ARG A 50 -16.84 6.62 -1.39
CA ARG A 50 -16.37 7.62 -2.34
C ARG A 50 -16.58 7.18 -3.79
N PRO A 51 -16.61 8.13 -4.75
CA PRO A 51 -16.60 7.80 -6.16
C PRO A 51 -15.27 7.17 -6.57
N VAL A 52 -15.34 6.06 -7.29
CA VAL A 52 -14.20 5.37 -7.88
C VAL A 52 -14.48 5.05 -9.35
N ILE A 53 -13.42 5.04 -10.14
CA ILE A 53 -13.46 4.59 -11.53
C ILE A 53 -13.18 3.10 -11.53
N VAL A 54 -14.05 2.33 -12.16
CA VAL A 54 -13.83 0.89 -12.38
C VAL A 54 -13.10 0.70 -13.70
N ARG A 55 -11.93 0.11 -13.63
CA ARG A 55 -11.10 -0.25 -14.79
C ARG A 55 -11.00 -1.75 -14.93
N ALA A 56 -11.19 -2.24 -16.15
CA ALA A 56 -10.89 -3.62 -16.46
C ALA A 56 -9.36 -3.85 -16.35
N ASN A 57 -8.96 -4.85 -15.57
CA ASN A 57 -7.58 -5.25 -15.42
C ASN A 57 -7.48 -6.76 -15.62
N GLY A 58 -7.48 -7.19 -16.87
CA GLY A 58 -7.54 -8.60 -17.21
C GLY A 58 -8.83 -9.26 -16.66
N PRO A 59 -8.72 -10.35 -15.88
CA PRO A 59 -9.87 -11.01 -15.27
C PRO A 59 -10.41 -10.27 -14.01
N SER A 60 -9.75 -9.22 -13.56
CA SER A 60 -10.09 -8.48 -12.33
C SER A 60 -10.50 -7.05 -12.65
N GLU A 61 -11.17 -6.40 -11.70
CA GLU A 61 -11.44 -4.98 -11.73
C GLU A 61 -10.42 -4.26 -10.86
N ALA A 62 -9.88 -3.15 -11.36
CA ALA A 62 -9.06 -2.23 -10.59
C ALA A 62 -9.89 -0.97 -10.27
N LEU A 63 -9.82 -0.54 -9.03
CA LEU A 63 -10.47 0.69 -8.59
C LEU A 63 -9.47 1.84 -8.62
N MET A 64 -9.88 2.99 -9.16
CA MET A 64 -9.07 4.20 -9.13
C MET A 64 -9.87 5.32 -8.46
N PRO A 65 -9.26 6.11 -7.57
CA PRO A 65 -9.94 7.23 -6.93
C PRO A 65 -10.16 8.35 -7.96
N VAL A 66 -11.37 8.89 -8.04
CA VAL A 66 -11.64 10.10 -8.83
C VAL A 66 -10.95 11.29 -8.16
N SER A 67 -10.18 12.04 -8.94
CA SER A 67 -9.47 13.24 -8.47
C SER A 67 -9.22 14.22 -9.62
N SER A 68 -8.61 15.36 -9.31
CA SER A 68 -8.19 16.32 -10.35
C SER A 68 -7.18 15.75 -11.36
N LEU A 69 -6.38 14.76 -10.93
CA LEU A 69 -5.36 14.11 -11.75
C LEU A 69 -5.84 12.78 -12.35
N VAL A 70 -6.88 12.18 -11.78
CA VAL A 70 -7.43 10.88 -12.21
C VAL A 70 -8.88 11.07 -12.60
N GLN A 71 -9.13 11.19 -13.91
CA GLN A 71 -10.45 11.37 -14.49
C GLN A 71 -10.87 10.12 -15.26
N PRO A 72 -12.19 9.81 -15.34
CA PRO A 72 -12.67 8.69 -16.15
C PRO A 72 -12.36 8.91 -17.63
N LYS A 73 -11.92 7.88 -18.32
CA LYS A 73 -11.76 7.83 -19.76
C LYS A 73 -13.06 7.41 -20.44
N ALA A 74 -13.13 7.56 -21.75
CA ALA A 74 -14.29 7.09 -22.52
C ALA A 74 -14.52 5.58 -22.30
N GLY A 75 -15.72 5.21 -21.88
CA GLY A 75 -16.10 3.83 -21.58
C GLY A 75 -15.81 3.37 -20.13
N GLU A 76 -15.15 4.17 -19.30
CA GLU A 76 -15.00 3.88 -17.88
C GLU A 76 -16.21 4.34 -17.08
N THR A 77 -16.60 3.56 -16.07
CA THR A 77 -17.74 3.83 -15.21
C THR A 77 -17.28 4.37 -13.86
N VAL A 78 -17.90 5.44 -13.40
CA VAL A 78 -17.74 5.95 -12.03
C VAL A 78 -18.87 5.41 -11.17
N VAL A 79 -18.52 4.80 -10.06
CA VAL A 79 -19.47 4.23 -9.10
C VAL A 79 -19.12 4.62 -7.67
N GLU A 80 -20.11 4.72 -6.79
CA GLU A 80 -19.88 4.86 -5.35
C GLU A 80 -19.53 3.49 -4.76
N ARG A 81 -18.42 3.39 -4.05
CA ARG A 81 -17.99 2.18 -3.34
C ARG A 81 -17.49 2.51 -1.94
N SER A 82 -17.69 1.57 -1.02
CA SER A 82 -17.03 1.59 0.28
C SER A 82 -15.62 1.05 0.10
N VAL A 83 -14.63 1.89 0.28
CA VAL A 83 -13.23 1.57 0.01
C VAL A 83 -12.32 2.14 1.10
N ARG A 84 -11.16 1.53 1.27
CA ARG A 84 -10.04 2.07 2.02
C ARG A 84 -8.76 2.03 1.20
N PHE A 85 -7.77 2.79 1.63
CA PHE A 85 -6.43 2.71 1.05
C PHE A 85 -5.54 1.88 1.97
N ARG A 86 -4.94 0.82 1.43
CA ARG A 86 -4.00 -0.02 2.18
C ARG A 86 -2.63 0.63 2.28
N THR A 87 -2.19 1.27 1.19
CA THR A 87 -1.02 2.16 1.14
C THR A 87 -1.39 3.48 0.52
N VAL A 88 -0.73 4.54 0.92
CA VAL A 88 -0.90 5.87 0.36
C VAL A 88 0.43 6.32 -0.24
N GLY A 89 0.43 6.49 -1.55
CA GLY A 89 1.56 6.96 -2.32
C GLY A 89 1.14 8.09 -3.28
N ASP A 90 1.65 8.07 -4.51
CA ASP A 90 1.22 9.00 -5.53
C ASP A 90 -0.24 8.76 -5.93
N MET A 91 -1.00 9.85 -6.17
CA MET A 91 -2.43 9.81 -6.46
C MET A 91 -2.75 9.06 -7.76
N THR A 92 -1.84 9.04 -8.70
CA THR A 92 -2.03 8.41 -10.02
C THR A 92 -1.81 6.91 -10.01
N CYS A 93 -1.10 6.38 -9.00
CA CYS A 93 -0.76 4.97 -8.91
C CYS A 93 -1.29 4.28 -7.65
N THR A 94 -1.89 5.03 -6.71
CA THR A 94 -2.47 4.46 -5.49
C THR A 94 -3.91 4.04 -5.73
N ALA A 95 -4.18 2.73 -5.66
CA ALA A 95 -5.49 2.15 -5.85
C ALA A 95 -6.17 1.86 -4.50
N PRO A 96 -7.45 2.22 -4.31
CA PRO A 96 -8.23 1.78 -3.17
C PRO A 96 -8.65 0.32 -3.33
N VAL A 97 -8.95 -0.33 -2.21
CA VAL A 97 -9.56 -1.67 -2.16
C VAL A 97 -10.96 -1.59 -1.56
N GLU A 98 -11.87 -2.41 -2.04
CA GLU A 98 -13.18 -2.55 -1.39
C GLU A 98 -13.01 -3.06 0.04
N SER A 99 -13.66 -2.38 0.97
CA SER A 99 -13.57 -2.71 2.38
C SER A 99 -14.73 -2.10 3.15
N HIS A 100 -15.08 -2.74 4.25
CA HIS A 100 -15.99 -2.24 5.27
C HIS A 100 -15.31 -2.03 6.62
N ALA A 101 -13.99 -2.15 6.67
CA ALA A 101 -13.20 -2.03 7.89
C ALA A 101 -13.06 -0.57 8.34
N THR A 102 -13.80 -0.19 9.36
CA THR A 102 -13.86 1.17 9.93
C THR A 102 -13.07 1.32 11.22
N THR A 103 -12.51 0.23 11.76
CA THR A 103 -11.69 0.22 12.98
C THR A 103 -10.38 -0.54 12.75
N ILE A 104 -9.40 -0.33 13.61
CA ILE A 104 -8.11 -1.04 13.53
C ILE A 104 -8.31 -2.55 13.66
N GLU A 105 -9.18 -2.99 14.57
CA GLU A 105 -9.48 -4.41 14.78
C GLU A 105 -10.09 -5.05 13.52
N SER A 106 -10.99 -4.34 12.85
CA SER A 106 -11.59 -4.84 11.61
C SER A 106 -10.58 -4.88 10.46
N ILE A 107 -9.63 -3.93 10.40
CA ILE A 107 -8.53 -3.96 9.42
C ILE A 107 -7.60 -5.15 9.71
N ILE A 108 -7.26 -5.41 10.97
CA ILE A 108 -6.44 -6.57 11.36
C ILE A 108 -7.12 -7.87 10.92
N ALA A 109 -8.43 -8.01 11.18
CA ALA A 109 -9.19 -9.19 10.78
C ALA A 109 -9.24 -9.36 9.26
N GLU A 110 -9.48 -8.29 8.51
CA GLU A 110 -9.48 -8.28 7.04
C GLU A 110 -8.10 -8.65 6.49
N THR A 111 -7.04 -8.05 7.03
CA THR A 111 -5.66 -8.32 6.60
C THR A 111 -5.24 -9.76 6.87
N ALA A 112 -5.62 -10.30 8.03
CA ALA A 112 -5.34 -11.70 8.39
C ALA A 112 -6.07 -12.69 7.47
N ALA A 113 -7.27 -12.35 6.99
CA ALA A 113 -8.05 -13.17 6.06
C ALA A 113 -7.57 -13.07 4.61
N THR A 114 -6.84 -12.02 4.25
CA THR A 114 -6.41 -11.76 2.88
C THR A 114 -5.09 -12.48 2.57
N ARG A 115 -5.06 -13.26 1.48
CA ARG A 115 -3.84 -13.92 0.99
C ARG A 115 -3.01 -13.04 0.04
N ILE A 116 -3.58 -11.93 -0.41
CA ILE A 116 -2.94 -11.01 -1.35
C ILE A 116 -2.16 -9.99 -0.53
N THR A 117 -0.87 -9.88 -0.78
CA THR A 117 -0.03 -8.86 -0.14
C THR A 117 -0.42 -7.46 -0.61
N GLU A 118 -0.17 -6.48 0.23
CA GLU A 118 -0.51 -5.09 -0.02
C GLU A 118 0.05 -4.58 -1.36
N ARG A 119 1.31 -4.88 -1.67
CA ARG A 119 1.95 -4.47 -2.92
C ARG A 119 1.27 -5.05 -4.15
N GLY A 120 0.89 -6.32 -4.12
CA GLY A 120 0.25 -6.97 -5.27
C GLY A 120 -1.16 -6.49 -5.57
N ALA A 121 -1.86 -5.88 -4.59
CA ALA A 121 -3.25 -5.45 -4.76
C ALA A 121 -3.41 -3.97 -5.11
N THR A 122 -2.46 -3.10 -4.71
CA THR A 122 -2.67 -1.64 -4.71
C THR A 122 -1.72 -0.85 -5.59
N ARG A 123 -0.66 -1.46 -6.09
CA ARG A 123 0.24 -0.83 -7.05
C ARG A 123 -0.06 -1.30 -8.47
N MET A 124 -0.56 -0.38 -9.29
CA MET A 124 -0.85 -0.68 -10.70
C MET A 124 0.41 -0.91 -11.53
N ASP A 125 1.54 -0.33 -11.15
CA ASP A 125 2.83 -0.55 -11.80
C ASP A 125 3.40 -1.95 -11.51
N ASP A 126 3.10 -2.54 -10.35
CA ASP A 126 3.48 -3.92 -10.02
C ASP A 126 2.59 -4.96 -10.72
N GLN A 127 1.36 -4.58 -11.14
CA GLN A 127 0.44 -5.45 -11.85
C GLN A 127 0.76 -5.59 -13.35
N THR A 128 1.51 -4.65 -13.91
CA THR A 128 1.85 -4.62 -15.35
C THR A 128 3.19 -5.30 -15.67
N SER A 129 3.99 -5.65 -14.67
CA SER A 129 5.23 -6.41 -14.88
C SER A 129 5.64 -7.18 -13.63
N ASP A 130 5.54 -8.49 -13.69
CA ASP A 130 6.11 -9.42 -12.68
C ASP A 130 7.62 -9.20 -12.48
N ALA A 131 8.25 -8.44 -13.36
CA ALA A 131 9.68 -8.17 -13.38
C ALA A 131 10.08 -6.78 -12.84
N ALA A 132 9.14 -5.86 -12.57
CA ALA A 132 9.53 -4.46 -12.26
C ALA A 132 10.34 -4.33 -10.97
N MET A 133 10.01 -5.10 -9.92
CA MET A 133 10.77 -5.12 -8.67
C MET A 133 12.11 -5.88 -8.79
N GLU A 134 12.13 -6.97 -9.55
CA GLU A 134 13.33 -7.74 -9.83
C GLU A 134 14.30 -6.96 -10.71
N LEU A 135 13.80 -6.23 -11.71
CA LEU A 135 14.59 -5.33 -12.54
C LEU A 135 15.19 -4.19 -11.72
N ARG A 136 14.41 -3.52 -10.87
CA ARG A 136 14.91 -2.45 -9.99
C ARG A 136 15.96 -2.94 -8.99
N LYS A 137 15.84 -4.17 -8.49
CA LYS A 137 16.87 -4.79 -7.65
C LYS A 137 18.15 -5.08 -8.44
N LYS A 138 18.04 -5.52 -9.70
CA LYS A 138 19.20 -5.75 -10.59
C LYS A 138 19.89 -4.47 -11.02
N GLU A 139 19.17 -3.38 -11.13
CA GLU A 139 19.68 -2.05 -11.50
C GLU A 139 20.30 -1.29 -10.30
N GLY A 140 20.36 -1.90 -9.13
CA GLY A 140 21.05 -1.36 -7.97
C GLY A 140 20.35 -0.16 -7.29
N TYR A 141 19.04 -0.10 -7.32
CA TYR A 141 18.24 0.98 -6.71
C TYR A 141 18.07 0.86 -5.19
N PHE A 142 18.92 0.05 -4.55
CA PHE A 142 19.02 -0.09 -3.09
C PHE A 142 20.45 0.00 -2.63
#